data_dc7de0ff35ca2b6c326e0691ee1a62ce
#
_entry.id   dc7de0ff35ca2b6c326e0691ee1a62ce
#
_cell.length_a   1.000
_cell.length_b   1.000
_cell.length_c   1.000
_cell.angle_alpha   90.00
_cell.angle_beta   90.00
_cell.angle_gamma   90.00
#
_symmetry.space_group_name_H-M   'P 1'
#
loop_
_entity.id
_entity.type
_entity.pdbx_description
1 polymer ?
#
loop_
_entity_poly.entity_id
_entity_poly.type
_entity_poly.pdbx_seq_one_letter_code
_entity_poly.pdbx_strand_id
1 'polypeptide(L)'
;MSWSFGDPTGWMVGGLFFGFFSLVLGGLVYEVSFRLVCMGSLDEPRQASRRLSVVLGCLMAMGIFFALYVTSLSGFSQLEFRNGHLTLHYLLPERTVVLPFIEVMHVQEEPAFKGQWRLVLNTGTSGAYESAMASQSAVHKAGEFLRQQMGQPYSLHQ
;
A
#
# COMPACT_ATOMS: atom_id res chain seq x y z
N MET A 1 3.24 -10.05 22.14
CA MET A 1 4.31 -9.41 21.35
C MET A 1 3.68 -8.70 20.17
N SER A 2 4.20 -7.54 19.80
CA SER A 2 3.66 -6.75 18.67
C SER A 2 4.78 -6.30 17.73
N TRP A 3 4.50 -6.33 16.43
CA TRP A 3 5.38 -5.83 15.36
C TRP A 3 4.64 -4.78 14.57
N SER A 4 5.32 -3.67 14.27
CA SER A 4 4.81 -2.62 13.41
C SER A 4 5.50 -2.70 12.04
N PHE A 5 4.71 -2.77 10.99
CA PHE A 5 5.15 -2.73 9.60
C PHE A 5 4.85 -1.34 9.06
N GLY A 6 5.90 -0.56 8.90
CA GLY A 6 5.79 0.84 8.55
C GLY A 6 5.61 1.77 9.75
N ASP A 7 6.02 3.01 9.58
CA ASP A 7 5.77 4.08 10.54
C ASP A 7 4.45 4.77 10.15
N PRO A 8 3.38 4.71 10.99
CA PRO A 8 2.11 5.35 10.69
C PRO A 8 2.25 6.87 10.50
N THR A 9 3.21 7.50 11.20
CA THR A 9 3.51 8.93 10.98
C THR A 9 4.21 9.18 9.65
N GLY A 10 5.14 8.31 9.26
CA GLY A 10 5.79 8.36 7.94
C GLY A 10 4.78 8.16 6.81
N TRP A 11 3.75 7.35 7.01
CA TRP A 11 2.71 7.13 6.01
C TRP A 11 1.74 8.30 5.88
N MET A 12 1.36 8.96 6.99
CA MET A 12 0.56 10.18 6.95
C MET A 12 1.31 11.30 6.23
N VAL A 13 2.58 11.50 6.56
CA VAL A 13 3.43 12.50 5.90
C VAL A 13 3.65 12.14 4.42
N GLY A 14 3.93 10.86 4.13
CA GLY A 14 4.04 10.35 2.77
C GLY A 14 2.75 10.55 1.97
N GLY A 15 1.59 10.21 2.55
CA GLY A 15 0.28 10.39 1.93
C GLY A 15 -0.05 11.85 1.63
N LEU A 16 0.28 12.77 2.54
CA LEU A 16 0.12 14.21 2.32
C LEU A 16 1.07 14.71 1.21
N PHE A 17 2.34 14.28 1.23
CA PHE A 17 3.31 14.64 0.21
C PHE A 17 2.89 14.13 -1.18
N PHE A 18 2.46 12.88 -1.28
CA PHE A 18 1.99 12.30 -2.53
C PHE A 18 0.67 12.90 -2.99
N GLY A 19 -0.25 13.23 -2.06
CA GLY A 19 -1.47 13.97 -2.37
C GLY A 19 -1.16 15.33 -2.96
N PHE A 20 -0.27 16.09 -2.35
CA PHE A 20 0.20 17.37 -2.86
C PHE A 20 0.86 17.24 -4.24
N PHE A 21 1.76 16.25 -4.40
CA PHE A 21 2.43 15.99 -5.67
C PHE A 21 1.45 15.58 -6.78
N SER A 22 0.43 14.79 -6.45
CA SER A 22 -0.65 14.43 -7.39
C SER A 22 -1.44 15.65 -7.85
N LEU A 23 -1.73 16.58 -6.94
CA LEU A 23 -2.42 17.83 -7.26
C LEU A 23 -1.58 18.73 -8.16
N VAL A 24 -0.27 18.84 -7.89
CA VAL A 24 0.65 19.62 -8.72
C VAL A 24 0.75 19.03 -10.12
N LEU A 25 0.90 17.71 -10.24
CA LEU A 25 0.93 17.02 -11.55
C LEU A 25 -0.40 17.16 -12.29
N GLY A 26 -1.52 16.99 -11.60
CA GLY A 26 -2.85 17.20 -12.17
C GLY A 26 -3.02 18.63 -12.68
N GLY A 27 -2.52 19.62 -11.94
CA GLY A 27 -2.50 21.02 -12.34
C GLY A 27 -1.64 21.29 -13.59
N LEU A 28 -0.46 20.66 -13.66
CA LEU A 28 0.41 20.73 -14.84
C LEU A 28 -0.25 20.11 -16.08
N VAL A 29 -0.86 18.94 -15.92
CA VAL A 29 -1.59 18.27 -17.01
C VAL A 29 -2.77 19.14 -17.46
N TYR A 30 -3.48 19.76 -16.52
CA TYR A 30 -4.53 20.74 -16.82
C TYR A 30 -4.00 21.89 -17.68
N GLU A 31 -2.91 22.53 -17.24
CA GLU A 31 -2.34 23.69 -17.92
C GLU A 31 -1.85 23.35 -19.35
N VAL A 32 -1.12 22.23 -19.47
CA VAL A 32 -0.62 21.77 -20.79
C VAL A 32 -1.76 21.39 -21.72
N SER A 33 -2.74 20.64 -21.25
CA SER A 33 -3.91 20.25 -22.05
C SER A 33 -4.72 21.47 -22.47
N PHE A 34 -4.91 22.42 -21.57
CA PHE A 34 -5.62 23.67 -21.89
C PHE A 34 -4.92 24.49 -22.97
N ARG A 35 -3.58 24.61 -22.90
CA ARG A 35 -2.78 25.31 -23.92
C ARG A 35 -2.83 24.60 -25.26
N LEU A 36 -2.67 23.28 -25.27
CA LEU A 36 -2.70 22.48 -26.53
C LEU A 36 -4.05 22.61 -27.25
N VAL A 37 -5.14 22.54 -26.52
CA VAL A 37 -6.49 22.65 -27.10
C VAL A 37 -6.75 24.09 -27.57
N CYS A 38 -6.28 25.10 -26.84
CA CYS A 38 -6.41 26.49 -27.25
C CYS A 38 -5.56 26.85 -28.50
N MET A 39 -4.44 26.13 -28.72
CA MET A 39 -3.62 26.33 -29.93
C MET A 39 -4.20 25.64 -31.18
N GLY A 40 -5.04 24.60 -30.98
CA GLY A 40 -5.60 23.80 -32.06
C GLY A 40 -6.96 24.27 -32.60
N SER A 41 -7.70 25.10 -31.88
CA SER A 41 -9.04 25.54 -32.27
C SER A 41 -9.21 27.05 -32.13
N LEU A 42 -9.36 27.72 -33.28
CA LEU A 42 -9.65 29.14 -33.34
C LEU A 42 -11.12 29.50 -32.98
N ASP A 43 -12.03 28.51 -32.97
CA ASP A 43 -13.48 28.72 -32.91
C ASP A 43 -14.27 27.93 -31.87
N GLU A 44 -13.63 27.06 -31.05
CA GLU A 44 -14.38 26.30 -30.05
C GLU A 44 -14.48 27.03 -28.69
N PRO A 45 -15.61 26.89 -27.98
CA PRO A 45 -15.84 27.61 -26.73
C PRO A 45 -14.82 27.13 -25.66
N ARG A 46 -13.99 28.05 -25.20
CA ARG A 46 -13.01 27.89 -24.10
C ARG A 46 -13.52 27.09 -22.90
N GLN A 47 -14.84 26.96 -22.76
CA GLN A 47 -15.51 26.22 -21.69
C GLN A 47 -15.40 24.69 -21.84
N ALA A 48 -15.50 24.16 -23.06
CA ALA A 48 -15.39 22.73 -23.32
C ALA A 48 -13.95 22.22 -23.07
N SER A 49 -12.98 23.00 -23.56
CA SER A 49 -11.55 22.76 -23.34
C SER A 49 -11.19 22.74 -21.83
N ARG A 50 -11.71 23.70 -21.07
CA ARG A 50 -11.49 23.77 -19.63
C ARG A 50 -12.05 22.56 -18.89
N ARG A 51 -13.26 22.09 -19.24
CA ARG A 51 -13.88 20.91 -18.65
C ARG A 51 -13.07 19.65 -18.93
N LEU A 52 -12.62 19.46 -20.16
CA LEU A 52 -11.79 18.31 -20.55
C LEU A 52 -10.48 18.29 -19.76
N SER A 53 -9.80 19.42 -19.65
CA SER A 53 -8.53 19.52 -18.90
C SER A 53 -8.70 19.25 -17.41
N VAL A 54 -9.80 19.70 -16.80
CA VAL A 54 -10.13 19.37 -15.40
C VAL A 54 -10.36 17.89 -15.21
N VAL A 55 -11.12 17.24 -16.11
CA VAL A 55 -11.38 15.80 -16.05
C VAL A 55 -10.08 15.02 -16.16
N LEU A 56 -9.20 15.40 -17.08
CA LEU A 56 -7.90 14.74 -17.28
C LEU A 56 -7.01 14.88 -16.03
N GLY A 57 -6.93 16.06 -15.45
CA GLY A 57 -6.18 16.31 -14.21
C GLY A 57 -6.71 15.48 -13.03
N CYS A 58 -8.04 15.41 -12.87
CA CYS A 58 -8.66 14.58 -11.82
C CYS A 58 -8.41 13.09 -12.02
N LEU A 59 -8.50 12.58 -13.25
CA LEU A 59 -8.23 11.18 -13.55
C LEU A 59 -6.77 10.82 -13.25
N MET A 60 -5.84 11.71 -13.57
CA MET A 60 -4.41 11.50 -13.26
C MET A 60 -4.16 11.48 -11.76
N ALA A 61 -4.74 12.42 -11.02
CA ALA A 61 -4.62 12.47 -9.56
C ALA A 61 -5.21 11.21 -8.90
N MET A 62 -6.38 10.75 -9.34
CA MET A 62 -7.00 9.51 -8.87
C MET A 62 -6.15 8.28 -9.21
N GLY A 63 -5.59 8.20 -10.41
CA GLY A 63 -4.73 7.09 -10.83
C GLY A 63 -3.49 6.97 -9.96
N ILE A 64 -2.83 8.09 -9.65
CA ILE A 64 -1.67 8.12 -8.76
C ILE A 64 -2.06 7.72 -7.34
N PHE A 65 -3.16 8.25 -6.82
CA PHE A 65 -3.65 7.90 -5.49
C PHE A 65 -3.98 6.40 -5.39
N PHE A 66 -4.66 5.86 -6.39
CA PHE A 66 -4.98 4.43 -6.45
C PHE A 66 -3.74 3.54 -6.51
N ALA A 67 -2.74 3.92 -7.32
CA ALA A 67 -1.47 3.21 -7.39
C ALA A 67 -0.76 3.19 -6.02
N LEU A 68 -0.74 4.31 -5.31
CA LEU A 68 -0.18 4.42 -3.97
C LEU A 68 -0.95 3.58 -2.95
N TYR A 69 -2.28 3.59 -3.01
CA TYR A 69 -3.13 2.79 -2.14
C TYR A 69 -2.84 1.30 -2.30
N VAL A 70 -2.83 0.81 -3.54
CA VAL A 70 -2.57 -0.61 -3.83
C VAL A 70 -1.16 -1.02 -3.39
N THR A 71 -0.17 -0.16 -3.58
CA THR A 71 1.23 -0.52 -3.28
C THR A 71 1.62 -0.39 -1.82
N SER A 72 1.01 0.53 -1.06
CA SER A 72 1.53 0.88 0.28
C SER A 72 0.55 0.66 1.42
N LEU A 73 -0.77 0.75 1.17
CA LEU A 73 -1.78 0.83 2.23
C LEU A 73 -2.68 -0.40 2.35
N SER A 74 -2.64 -1.32 1.39
CA SER A 74 -3.53 -2.49 1.35
C SER A 74 -3.20 -3.58 2.37
N GLY A 75 -1.97 -3.60 2.91
CA GLY A 75 -1.50 -4.59 3.85
C GLY A 75 -1.78 -4.23 5.33
N PHE A 76 -1.66 -5.22 6.22
CA PHE A 76 -1.72 -4.94 7.65
C PHE A 76 -0.45 -4.18 8.11
N SER A 77 -0.68 -3.15 8.92
CA SER A 77 0.40 -2.28 9.43
C SER A 77 0.96 -2.74 10.77
N GLN A 78 0.17 -3.49 11.52
CA GLN A 78 0.60 -4.00 12.82
C GLN A 78 0.11 -5.44 12.98
N LEU A 79 0.98 -6.25 13.55
CA LEU A 79 0.71 -7.64 13.90
C LEU A 79 0.93 -7.81 15.40
N GLU A 80 -0.07 -8.32 16.10
CA GLU A 80 0.02 -8.65 17.50
C GLU A 80 -0.20 -10.15 17.70
N PHE A 81 0.71 -10.80 18.43
CA PHE A 81 0.56 -12.19 18.84
C PHE A 81 0.25 -12.28 20.33
N ARG A 82 -0.92 -12.81 20.67
CA ARG A 82 -1.35 -12.96 22.04
C ARG A 82 -2.21 -14.23 22.20
N ASN A 83 -1.89 -15.05 23.19
CA ASN A 83 -2.68 -16.23 23.57
C ASN A 83 -3.03 -17.19 22.41
N GLY A 84 -2.09 -17.41 21.48
CA GLY A 84 -2.33 -18.27 20.32
C GLY A 84 -3.21 -17.67 19.22
N HIS A 85 -3.46 -16.35 19.27
CA HIS A 85 -4.16 -15.62 18.23
C HIS A 85 -3.25 -14.55 17.63
N LEU A 86 -3.39 -14.34 16.32
CA LEU A 86 -2.80 -13.24 15.60
C LEU A 86 -3.86 -12.17 15.36
N THR A 87 -3.55 -10.95 15.79
CA THR A 87 -4.38 -9.78 15.51
C THR A 87 -3.67 -8.92 14.47
N LEU A 88 -4.30 -8.74 13.32
CA LEU A 88 -3.81 -7.95 12.20
C LEU A 88 -4.57 -6.64 12.15
N HIS A 89 -3.85 -5.54 12.28
CA HIS A 89 -4.44 -4.20 12.19
C HIS A 89 -4.14 -3.59 10.83
N TYR A 90 -5.19 -3.17 10.12
CA TYR A 90 -5.11 -2.49 8.83
C TYR A 90 -5.39 -1.01 9.03
N LEU A 91 -4.66 -0.16 8.32
CA LEU A 91 -4.85 1.29 8.36
C LEU A 91 -5.95 1.76 7.42
N LEU A 92 -6.05 1.15 6.22
CA LEU A 92 -7.04 1.53 5.22
C LEU A 92 -7.51 0.30 4.42
N PRO A 93 -8.82 -0.05 4.47
CA PRO A 93 -9.77 0.48 5.44
C PRO A 93 -9.38 0.07 6.87
N GLU A 94 -9.66 0.92 7.85
CA GLU A 94 -9.38 0.59 9.23
C GLU A 94 -10.19 -0.64 9.63
N ARG A 95 -9.49 -1.74 9.85
CA ARG A 95 -10.08 -3.01 10.26
C ARG A 95 -9.08 -3.81 11.08
N THR A 96 -9.62 -4.61 11.97
CA THR A 96 -8.84 -5.57 12.75
C THR A 96 -9.32 -6.97 12.40
N VAL A 97 -8.39 -7.85 12.06
CA VAL A 97 -8.66 -9.25 11.78
C VAL A 97 -7.99 -10.09 12.86
N VAL A 98 -8.75 -10.92 13.52
CA VAL A 98 -8.23 -11.87 14.52
C VAL A 98 -8.26 -13.26 13.91
N LEU A 99 -7.09 -13.90 13.87
CA LEU A 99 -6.89 -15.23 13.31
C LEU A 99 -6.36 -16.15 14.40
N PRO A 100 -6.93 -17.36 14.57
CA PRO A 100 -6.27 -18.39 15.35
C PRO A 100 -4.93 -18.75 14.72
N PHE A 101 -3.87 -18.79 15.51
CA PHE A 101 -2.52 -19.06 14.98
C PHE A 101 -2.42 -20.43 14.29
N ILE A 102 -3.23 -21.39 14.73
CA ILE A 102 -3.28 -22.73 14.15
C ILE A 102 -3.75 -22.75 12.68
N GLU A 103 -4.44 -21.71 12.22
CA GLU A 103 -4.87 -21.57 10.83
C GLU A 103 -3.74 -21.09 9.91
N VAL A 104 -2.66 -20.54 10.45
CA VAL A 104 -1.51 -20.08 9.67
C VAL A 104 -0.70 -21.29 9.26
N MET A 105 -0.75 -21.63 7.99
CA MET A 105 -0.03 -22.77 7.42
C MET A 105 1.39 -22.41 7.01
N HIS A 106 1.59 -21.20 6.52
CA HIS A 106 2.88 -20.79 5.95
C HIS A 106 3.14 -19.31 6.15
N VAL A 107 4.38 -18.98 6.48
CA VAL A 107 4.86 -17.60 6.61
C VAL A 107 5.95 -17.39 5.58
N GLN A 108 5.72 -16.48 4.64
CA GLN A 108 6.64 -16.13 3.57
C GLN A 108 7.10 -14.68 3.70
N GLU A 109 8.33 -14.44 3.30
CA GLU A 109 8.91 -13.12 3.18
C GLU A 109 9.11 -12.84 1.70
N GLU A 110 8.43 -11.83 1.18
CA GLU A 110 8.49 -11.50 -0.24
C GLU A 110 9.13 -10.14 -0.47
N PRO A 111 10.04 -10.04 -1.45
CA PRO A 111 10.58 -8.76 -1.86
C PRO A 111 9.47 -7.91 -2.50
N ALA A 112 9.39 -6.67 -2.07
CA ALA A 112 8.46 -5.68 -2.58
C ALA A 112 9.22 -4.58 -3.35
N PHE A 113 8.62 -3.44 -3.54
CA PHE A 113 9.17 -2.35 -4.32
C PHE A 113 10.36 -1.65 -3.62
N LYS A 114 11.43 -1.32 -4.36
CA LYS A 114 12.62 -0.56 -3.87
C LYS A 114 13.33 -1.14 -2.63
N GLY A 115 13.51 -2.45 -2.58
CA GLY A 115 14.24 -3.10 -1.48
C GLY A 115 13.45 -3.18 -0.17
N GLN A 116 12.17 -2.87 -0.20
CA GLN A 116 11.25 -3.18 0.88
C GLN A 116 10.76 -4.63 0.76
N TRP A 117 10.24 -5.15 1.85
CA TRP A 117 9.78 -6.52 1.97
C TRP A 117 8.37 -6.57 2.56
N ARG A 118 7.66 -7.64 2.28
CA ARG A 118 6.35 -7.96 2.85
C ARG A 118 6.39 -9.27 3.59
N LEU A 119 5.59 -9.35 4.64
CA LEU A 119 5.26 -10.60 5.30
C LEU A 119 3.94 -11.11 4.75
N VAL A 120 3.93 -12.34 4.26
CA VAL A 120 2.73 -12.99 3.73
C VAL A 120 2.39 -14.16 4.63
N LEU A 121 1.19 -14.14 5.18
CA LEU A 121 0.64 -15.19 6.02
C LEU A 121 -0.39 -15.97 5.22
N ASN A 122 -0.08 -17.20 4.87
CA ASN A 122 -1.01 -18.08 4.17
C ASN A 122 -1.81 -18.89 5.17
N THR A 123 -3.14 -18.82 5.07
CA THR A 123 -4.08 -19.58 5.90
C THR A 123 -4.83 -20.59 5.05
N GLY A 124 -5.18 -21.73 5.63
CA GLY A 124 -5.86 -22.79 4.88
C GLY A 124 -7.28 -22.45 4.42
N THR A 125 -7.96 -21.53 5.12
CA THR A 125 -9.39 -21.25 4.91
C THR A 125 -9.68 -19.89 4.32
N SER A 126 -8.88 -18.87 4.63
CA SER A 126 -9.20 -17.47 4.34
C SER A 126 -8.28 -16.83 3.29
N GLY A 127 -7.33 -17.57 2.73
CA GLY A 127 -6.38 -17.07 1.74
C GLY A 127 -5.12 -16.46 2.35
N ALA A 128 -4.51 -15.52 1.65
CA ALA A 128 -3.26 -14.88 2.06
C ALA A 128 -3.52 -13.49 2.68
N TYR A 129 -2.83 -13.20 3.77
CA TYR A 129 -2.79 -11.88 4.41
C TYR A 129 -1.41 -11.28 4.22
N GLU A 130 -1.35 -10.11 3.59
CA GLU A 130 -0.10 -9.42 3.29
C GLU A 130 0.11 -8.27 4.27
N SER A 131 1.35 -8.09 4.73
CA SER A 131 1.71 -6.90 5.51
C SER A 131 1.88 -5.69 4.61
N ALA A 132 1.84 -4.54 5.22
CA ALA A 132 2.41 -3.34 4.62
C ALA A 132 3.90 -3.53 4.32
N MET A 133 4.42 -2.73 3.38
CA MET A 133 5.83 -2.74 3.06
C MET A 133 6.67 -2.23 4.22
N ALA A 134 7.71 -2.96 4.56
CA ALA A 134 8.61 -2.62 5.66
C ALA A 134 10.07 -2.94 5.31
N SER A 135 10.99 -2.56 6.19
CA SER A 135 12.38 -2.94 6.04
C SER A 135 12.55 -4.46 6.14
N GLN A 136 13.51 -5.00 5.41
CA GLN A 136 13.83 -6.43 5.44
C GLN A 136 14.02 -6.94 6.87
N SER A 137 14.73 -6.19 7.70
CA SER A 137 15.00 -6.60 9.09
C SER A 137 13.73 -6.70 9.95
N ALA A 138 12.74 -5.83 9.73
CA ALA A 138 11.48 -5.87 10.47
C ALA A 138 10.63 -7.07 10.05
N VAL A 139 10.50 -7.31 8.75
CA VAL A 139 9.79 -8.45 8.18
C VAL A 139 10.43 -9.76 8.61
N HIS A 140 11.76 -9.84 8.52
CA HIS A 140 12.53 -11.02 8.90
C HIS A 140 12.36 -11.39 10.38
N LYS A 141 12.48 -10.42 11.30
CA LYS A 141 12.28 -10.66 12.74
C LYS A 141 10.87 -11.20 13.05
N ALA A 142 9.86 -10.63 12.42
CA ALA A 142 8.48 -11.09 12.60
C ALA A 142 8.26 -12.48 12.00
N GLY A 143 8.78 -12.72 10.79
CA GLY A 143 8.70 -14.00 10.10
C GLY A 143 9.43 -15.12 10.85
N GLU A 144 10.63 -14.85 11.35
CA GLU A 144 11.41 -15.80 12.13
C GLU A 144 10.68 -16.20 13.42
N PHE A 145 10.16 -15.21 14.16
CA PHE A 145 9.39 -15.49 15.37
C PHE A 145 8.18 -16.38 15.09
N LEU A 146 7.40 -16.05 14.04
CA LEU A 146 6.21 -16.85 13.71
C LEU A 146 6.58 -18.27 13.30
N ARG A 147 7.64 -18.46 12.52
CA ARG A 147 8.15 -19.79 12.13
C ARG A 147 8.63 -20.60 13.33
N GLN A 148 9.30 -19.96 14.27
CA GLN A 148 9.70 -20.63 15.53
C GLN A 148 8.49 -21.10 16.33
N GLN A 149 7.43 -20.30 16.40
CA GLN A 149 6.19 -20.69 17.08
C GLN A 149 5.46 -21.84 16.37
N MET A 150 5.60 -21.94 15.04
CA MET A 150 5.05 -23.06 14.25
C MET A 150 5.90 -24.34 14.29
N GLY A 151 7.10 -24.30 14.91
CA GLY A 151 8.03 -25.42 14.89
C GLY A 151 8.60 -25.75 13.49
N GLN A 152 8.50 -24.82 12.54
CA GLN A 152 9.03 -25.01 11.19
C GLN A 152 10.52 -24.67 11.13
N PRO A 153 11.38 -25.56 10.59
CA PRO A 153 12.79 -25.24 10.41
C PRO A 153 12.97 -24.17 9.35
N TYR A 154 13.98 -23.36 9.54
CA TYR A 154 14.38 -22.27 8.65
C TYR A 154 14.72 -22.80 7.26
N SER A 155 13.93 -22.52 6.24
CA SER A 155 14.33 -22.72 4.85
C SER A 155 14.84 -21.39 4.29
N LEU A 156 16.17 -21.23 4.30
CA LEU A 156 16.85 -20.20 3.53
C LEU A 156 16.60 -20.49 2.04
N HIS A 157 15.68 -19.81 1.41
CA HIS A 157 15.67 -19.71 -0.05
C HIS A 157 16.82 -18.77 -0.45
N GLN A 158 17.90 -19.40 -0.94
CA GLN A 158 18.98 -18.75 -1.67
C GLN A 158 18.47 -18.24 -3.03
#